data_d019628eb778753c3cb02816cb07bae2
#
_entry.id   d019628eb778753c3cb02816cb07bae2
#
_cell.length_a   1.000
_cell.length_b   1.000
_cell.length_c   1.000
_cell.angle_alpha   90.00
_cell.angle_beta   90.00
_cell.angle_gamma   90.00
#
_symmetry.space_group_name_H-M   'P 1'
#
loop_
_entity.id
_entity.type
_entity.pdbx_description
1 polymer ?
#
loop_
_entity_poly.entity_id
_entity_poly.type
_entity_poly.pdbx_seq_one_letter_code
_entity_poly.pdbx_strand_id
1 'polypeptide(L)'
;MQGKVEICGVNTAQLPVLKSAETRALLERARAGDKAAREKLISGNLRLVLSVVQKFAGRGESMDDLFQVGCIGLIKAIDAFDLSQNVQFSTYGVPMIAGELRRFLRDHSALRVSRSMRDTAYKVLQVREKLTAETGREPDVEAVAAALQIPRQEVVFALEAICDPVSLYEPVYSDLGESATVMDQIGDKRNTDEHWLEQIALADAVKRLSPREKRILALRFYDGRTQMEVARAVGISQAQVSRLEKTAIQQIKKNITAS
;
A
#
# COMPACT_ATOMS: atom_id res chain seq x y z
N MET A 1 -36.65 -13.97 -0.02
CA MET A 1 -35.84 -14.82 0.89
C MET A 1 -34.68 -13.96 1.39
N GLN A 2 -34.74 -13.47 2.64
CA GLN A 2 -33.57 -12.81 3.25
C GLN A 2 -32.57 -13.91 3.61
N GLY A 3 -31.48 -13.99 2.85
CA GLY A 3 -30.41 -14.95 3.12
C GLY A 3 -29.85 -14.73 4.52
N LYS A 4 -29.72 -15.82 5.29
CA LYS A 4 -28.96 -15.85 6.52
C LYS A 4 -27.52 -15.42 6.19
N VAL A 5 -27.15 -14.20 6.55
CA VAL A 5 -25.78 -13.73 6.47
C VAL A 5 -25.19 -13.87 7.86
N GLU A 6 -24.23 -14.76 8.02
CA GLU A 6 -23.45 -14.90 9.21
C GLU A 6 -22.20 -14.00 9.07
N ILE A 7 -22.01 -13.08 10.00
CA ILE A 7 -20.88 -12.14 10.01
C ILE A 7 -20.16 -12.35 11.36
N CYS A 8 -18.87 -12.68 11.33
CA CYS A 8 -18.07 -12.98 12.52
C CYS A 8 -18.69 -14.03 13.45
N GLY A 9 -19.36 -15.06 12.91
CA GLY A 9 -20.08 -16.05 13.72
C GLY A 9 -21.38 -15.58 14.34
N VAL A 10 -21.81 -14.34 14.04
CA VAL A 10 -23.07 -13.76 14.55
C VAL A 10 -24.17 -13.89 13.52
N ASN A 11 -25.28 -14.53 13.90
CA ASN A 11 -26.46 -14.62 13.04
C ASN A 11 -27.18 -13.27 12.99
N THR A 12 -27.05 -12.56 11.87
CA THR A 12 -27.58 -11.21 11.69
C THR A 12 -29.12 -11.14 11.72
N ALA A 13 -29.80 -12.25 11.48
CA ALA A 13 -31.27 -12.31 11.52
C ALA A 13 -31.86 -12.32 12.95
N GLN A 14 -31.07 -12.70 13.95
CA GLN A 14 -31.52 -12.86 15.34
C GLN A 14 -30.99 -11.77 16.30
N LEU A 15 -30.44 -10.69 15.75
CA LEU A 15 -29.89 -9.62 16.57
C LEU A 15 -30.97 -8.91 17.37
N PRO A 16 -30.85 -8.79 18.72
CA PRO A 16 -31.78 -8.11 19.54
C PRO A 16 -31.83 -6.60 19.21
N VAL A 17 -32.95 -5.97 19.40
CA VAL A 17 -33.14 -4.53 19.24
C VAL A 17 -33.64 -3.95 20.56
N LEU A 18 -32.92 -2.97 21.08
CA LEU A 18 -33.32 -2.25 22.30
C LEU A 18 -34.23 -1.08 21.99
N LYS A 19 -35.24 -0.86 22.82
CA LYS A 19 -36.06 0.35 22.78
C LYS A 19 -35.27 1.53 23.37
N SER A 20 -35.59 2.76 22.95
CA SER A 20 -34.88 3.97 23.39
C SER A 20 -34.86 4.15 24.93
N ALA A 21 -35.98 3.88 25.61
CA ALA A 21 -36.05 3.95 27.07
C ALA A 21 -35.16 2.88 27.76
N GLU A 22 -35.12 1.66 27.21
CA GLU A 22 -34.28 0.58 27.71
C GLU A 22 -32.79 0.90 27.50
N THR A 23 -32.42 1.44 26.34
CA THR A 23 -31.08 1.89 26.03
C THR A 23 -30.59 2.92 27.06
N ARG A 24 -31.42 3.90 27.41
CA ARG A 24 -31.07 4.94 28.40
C ARG A 24 -30.84 4.35 29.79
N ALA A 25 -31.76 3.49 30.27
CA ALA A 25 -31.60 2.83 31.57
C ALA A 25 -30.35 1.94 31.64
N LEU A 26 -30.02 1.23 30.56
CA LEU A 26 -28.80 0.43 30.47
C LEU A 26 -27.53 1.29 30.42
N LEU A 27 -27.55 2.45 29.77
CA LEU A 27 -26.45 3.41 29.77
C LEU A 27 -26.15 3.96 31.17
N GLU A 28 -27.20 4.29 31.96
CA GLU A 28 -27.06 4.73 33.35
C GLU A 28 -26.40 3.65 34.23
N ARG A 29 -26.82 2.38 34.08
CA ARG A 29 -26.24 1.24 34.80
C ARG A 29 -24.81 0.95 34.34
N ALA A 30 -24.55 0.99 33.07
CA ALA A 30 -23.19 0.77 32.52
C ALA A 30 -22.21 1.83 33.05
N ARG A 31 -22.61 3.09 33.14
CA ARG A 31 -21.82 4.18 33.77
C ARG A 31 -21.55 3.94 35.26
N ALA A 32 -22.48 3.30 35.96
CA ALA A 32 -22.29 2.89 37.37
C ALA A 32 -21.37 1.66 37.53
N GLY A 33 -20.81 1.13 36.41
CA GLY A 33 -19.86 0.02 36.41
C GLY A 33 -20.51 -1.37 36.23
N ASP A 34 -21.80 -1.44 35.88
CA ASP A 34 -22.49 -2.71 35.61
C ASP A 34 -22.03 -3.28 34.24
N LYS A 35 -21.15 -4.31 34.29
CA LYS A 35 -20.63 -4.99 33.12
C LYS A 35 -21.72 -5.71 32.32
N ALA A 36 -22.73 -6.30 33.00
CA ALA A 36 -23.80 -7.01 32.32
C ALA A 36 -24.71 -6.02 31.53
N ALA A 37 -24.96 -4.84 32.07
CA ALA A 37 -25.68 -3.78 31.36
C ALA A 37 -24.89 -3.32 30.13
N ARG A 38 -23.55 -3.17 30.25
CA ARG A 38 -22.67 -2.80 29.13
C ARG A 38 -22.69 -3.86 28.01
N GLU A 39 -22.56 -5.15 28.35
CA GLU A 39 -22.65 -6.25 27.37
C GLU A 39 -24.01 -6.29 26.67
N LYS A 40 -25.10 -6.08 27.41
CA LYS A 40 -26.45 -6.02 26.85
C LYS A 40 -26.61 -4.82 25.90
N LEU A 41 -25.99 -3.68 26.20
CA LEU A 41 -25.96 -2.50 25.30
C LEU A 41 -25.22 -2.83 23.99
N ILE A 42 -24.06 -3.46 24.08
CA ILE A 42 -23.27 -3.81 22.89
C ILE A 42 -24.09 -4.77 22.02
N SER A 43 -24.56 -5.87 22.57
CA SER A 43 -25.32 -6.89 21.83
C SER A 43 -26.60 -6.33 21.21
N GLY A 44 -27.31 -5.48 21.96
CA GLY A 44 -28.57 -4.86 21.50
C GLY A 44 -28.41 -3.77 20.43
N ASN A 45 -27.19 -3.30 20.18
CA ASN A 45 -26.89 -2.28 19.17
C ASN A 45 -26.08 -2.82 17.97
N LEU A 46 -25.80 -4.11 17.89
CA LEU A 46 -25.06 -4.72 16.75
C LEU A 46 -25.80 -4.52 15.42
N ARG A 47 -27.14 -4.49 15.44
CA ARG A 47 -27.93 -4.19 14.25
C ARG A 47 -27.71 -2.75 13.74
N LEU A 48 -27.49 -1.80 14.64
CA LEU A 48 -27.10 -0.43 14.30
C LEU A 48 -25.73 -0.44 13.61
N VAL A 49 -24.76 -1.18 14.15
CA VAL A 49 -23.44 -1.34 13.52
C VAL A 49 -23.58 -1.86 12.10
N LEU A 50 -24.34 -2.94 11.89
CA LEU A 50 -24.57 -3.52 10.56
C LEU A 50 -25.14 -2.50 9.56
N SER A 51 -26.11 -1.71 9.98
CA SER A 51 -26.72 -0.69 9.11
C SER A 51 -25.73 0.39 8.66
N VAL A 52 -24.74 0.68 9.50
CA VAL A 52 -23.66 1.63 9.15
C VAL A 52 -22.63 0.96 8.26
N VAL A 53 -22.20 -0.25 8.60
CA VAL A 53 -21.20 -1.03 7.85
C VAL A 53 -21.63 -1.28 6.41
N GLN A 54 -22.90 -1.58 6.17
CA GLN A 54 -23.44 -1.77 4.81
C GLN A 54 -23.18 -0.58 3.87
N LYS A 55 -23.10 0.65 4.40
CA LYS A 55 -22.78 1.85 3.61
C LYS A 55 -21.30 1.92 3.19
N PHE A 56 -20.46 1.09 3.78
CA PHE A 56 -19.04 0.99 3.51
C PHE A 56 -18.66 -0.30 2.76
N ALA A 57 -19.65 -1.14 2.43
CA ALA A 57 -19.45 -2.37 1.64
C ALA A 57 -18.86 -2.04 0.25
N GLY A 58 -18.06 -2.96 -0.28
CA GLY A 58 -17.48 -2.83 -1.63
C GLY A 58 -16.27 -1.87 -1.73
N ARG A 59 -15.64 -1.53 -0.60
CA ARG A 59 -14.46 -0.66 -0.56
C ARG A 59 -13.13 -1.42 -0.39
N GLY A 60 -13.06 -2.67 -0.86
CA GLY A 60 -11.84 -3.47 -0.83
C GLY A 60 -11.63 -4.28 0.45
N GLU A 61 -12.41 -4.02 1.51
CA GLU A 61 -12.27 -4.69 2.80
C GLU A 61 -13.38 -5.71 3.03
N SER A 62 -13.09 -6.74 3.84
CA SER A 62 -14.07 -7.76 4.19
C SER A 62 -15.18 -7.18 5.07
N MET A 63 -16.41 -7.71 4.92
CA MET A 63 -17.53 -7.30 5.77
C MET A 63 -17.30 -7.65 7.24
N ASP A 64 -16.55 -8.71 7.51
CA ASP A 64 -16.19 -9.15 8.87
C ASP A 64 -15.27 -8.14 9.55
N ASP A 65 -14.25 -7.65 8.86
CA ASP A 65 -13.31 -6.65 9.38
C ASP A 65 -14.01 -5.31 9.61
N LEU A 66 -14.82 -4.87 8.64
CA LEU A 66 -15.63 -3.66 8.79
C LEU A 66 -16.60 -3.77 9.99
N PHE A 67 -17.20 -4.95 10.19
CA PHE A 67 -18.11 -5.16 11.32
C PHE A 67 -17.36 -5.09 12.67
N GLN A 68 -16.19 -5.73 12.78
CA GLN A 68 -15.37 -5.67 13.99
C GLN A 68 -14.95 -4.24 14.32
N VAL A 69 -14.48 -3.49 13.32
CA VAL A 69 -14.13 -2.06 13.50
C VAL A 69 -15.36 -1.22 13.87
N GLY A 70 -16.49 -1.50 13.26
CA GLY A 70 -17.76 -0.89 13.63
C GLY A 70 -18.16 -1.15 15.08
N CYS A 71 -17.93 -2.38 15.58
CA CYS A 71 -18.14 -2.74 16.99
C CYS A 71 -17.20 -1.97 17.92
N ILE A 72 -15.93 -1.75 17.53
CA ILE A 72 -15.02 -0.89 18.30
C ILE A 72 -15.55 0.54 18.38
N GLY A 73 -16.08 1.08 17.27
CA GLY A 73 -16.72 2.39 17.24
C GLY A 73 -17.96 2.46 18.14
N LEU A 74 -18.78 1.42 18.18
CA LEU A 74 -19.93 1.30 19.08
C LEU A 74 -19.49 1.29 20.55
N ILE A 75 -18.47 0.52 20.92
CA ILE A 75 -17.93 0.46 22.28
C ILE A 75 -17.46 1.85 22.73
N LYS A 76 -16.66 2.52 21.91
CA LYS A 76 -16.23 3.90 22.17
C LYS A 76 -17.40 4.87 22.33
N ALA A 77 -18.46 4.70 21.54
CA ALA A 77 -19.66 5.52 21.66
C ALA A 77 -20.40 5.27 22.97
N ILE A 78 -20.52 4.02 23.42
CA ILE A 78 -21.14 3.67 24.71
C ILE A 78 -20.36 4.30 25.87
N ASP A 79 -19.03 4.16 25.84
CA ASP A 79 -18.16 4.64 26.92
C ASP A 79 -18.09 6.18 27.00
N ALA A 80 -18.24 6.87 25.88
CA ALA A 80 -18.13 8.33 25.79
C ALA A 80 -19.47 9.08 25.73
N PHE A 81 -20.63 8.37 25.68
CA PHE A 81 -21.93 8.99 25.55
C PHE A 81 -22.31 9.82 26.79
N ASP A 82 -22.66 11.07 26.60
CA ASP A 82 -23.12 11.95 27.69
C ASP A 82 -24.65 11.90 27.87
N LEU A 83 -25.09 11.38 29.02
CA LEU A 83 -26.51 11.25 29.38
C LEU A 83 -27.20 12.59 29.68
N SER A 84 -26.44 13.66 29.92
CA SER A 84 -26.98 14.99 30.17
C SER A 84 -27.58 15.62 28.91
N GLN A 85 -27.10 15.17 27.74
CA GLN A 85 -27.61 15.64 26.47
C GLN A 85 -28.93 14.94 26.14
N ASN A 86 -29.92 15.71 25.76
CA ASN A 86 -31.25 15.18 25.43
C ASN A 86 -31.33 14.69 23.97
N VAL A 87 -30.37 13.82 23.58
CA VAL A 87 -30.28 13.22 22.24
C VAL A 87 -30.37 11.70 22.32
N GLN A 88 -30.85 11.08 21.25
CA GLN A 88 -30.87 9.61 21.18
C GLN A 88 -29.44 9.06 21.03
N PHE A 89 -29.17 7.92 21.63
CA PHE A 89 -27.88 7.26 21.53
C PHE A 89 -27.45 6.99 20.06
N SER A 90 -28.41 6.62 19.20
CA SER A 90 -28.14 6.39 17.78
C SER A 90 -27.60 7.63 17.05
N THR A 91 -28.06 8.83 17.43
CA THR A 91 -27.58 10.10 16.85
C THR A 91 -26.11 10.34 17.14
N TYR A 92 -25.61 9.91 18.29
CA TYR A 92 -24.21 9.97 18.68
C TYR A 92 -23.41 8.76 18.16
N GLY A 93 -23.99 7.55 18.26
CA GLY A 93 -23.32 6.30 17.92
C GLY A 93 -23.01 6.16 16.43
N VAL A 94 -23.93 6.55 15.55
CA VAL A 94 -23.73 6.44 14.09
C VAL A 94 -22.51 7.22 13.58
N PRO A 95 -22.32 8.51 13.91
CA PRO A 95 -21.10 9.24 13.56
C PRO A 95 -19.82 8.64 14.13
N MET A 96 -19.85 8.12 15.36
CA MET A 96 -18.69 7.48 15.99
C MET A 96 -18.29 6.18 15.26
N ILE A 97 -19.25 5.31 14.97
CA ILE A 97 -19.04 4.08 14.20
C ILE A 97 -18.49 4.43 12.80
N ALA A 98 -19.14 5.35 12.11
CA ALA A 98 -18.71 5.79 10.79
C ALA A 98 -17.32 6.45 10.82
N GLY A 99 -16.97 7.14 11.90
CA GLY A 99 -15.66 7.74 12.11
C GLY A 99 -14.55 6.70 12.21
N GLU A 100 -14.77 5.63 12.99
CA GLU A 100 -13.81 4.51 13.11
C GLU A 100 -13.66 3.75 11.78
N LEU A 101 -14.76 3.49 11.07
CA LEU A 101 -14.73 2.86 9.76
C LEU A 101 -13.92 3.68 8.73
N ARG A 102 -14.15 5.01 8.67
CA ARG A 102 -13.38 5.88 7.78
C ARG A 102 -11.90 5.92 8.16
N ARG A 103 -11.60 5.88 9.46
CA ARG A 103 -10.22 5.83 9.95
C ARG A 103 -9.55 4.54 9.53
N PHE A 104 -10.19 3.40 9.75
CA PHE A 104 -9.71 2.07 9.36
C PHE A 104 -9.43 2.00 7.85
N LEU A 105 -10.40 2.33 7.00
CA LEU A 105 -10.25 2.33 5.55
C LEU A 105 -9.12 3.25 5.06
N ARG A 106 -8.88 4.36 5.75
CA ARG A 106 -7.77 5.25 5.43
C ARG A 106 -6.42 4.67 5.81
N ASP A 107 -6.36 4.06 6.99
CA ASP A 107 -5.08 3.59 7.58
C ASP A 107 -4.70 2.19 7.04
N HIS A 108 -5.67 1.44 6.46
CA HIS A 108 -5.49 0.08 5.93
C HIS A 108 -5.26 0.03 4.41
N SER A 109 -5.25 1.16 3.73
CA SER A 109 -4.94 1.17 2.29
C SER A 109 -3.50 0.70 2.04
N ALA A 110 -3.29 -0.11 0.99
CA ALA A 110 -2.00 -0.70 0.63
C ALA A 110 -0.88 0.36 0.44
N LEU A 111 -1.24 1.56 0.00
CA LEU A 111 -0.33 2.69 -0.12
C LEU A 111 -0.72 3.80 0.87
N ARG A 112 0.28 4.30 1.59
CA ARG A 112 0.08 5.43 2.52
C ARG A 112 0.06 6.74 1.75
N VAL A 113 -1.14 7.30 1.56
CA VAL A 113 -1.34 8.60 0.93
C VAL A 113 -1.56 9.69 1.99
N SER A 114 -0.94 10.86 1.83
CA SER A 114 -1.14 12.00 2.73
C SER A 114 -2.59 12.49 2.70
N ARG A 115 -3.04 13.12 3.80
CA ARG A 115 -4.40 13.66 3.87
C ARG A 115 -4.67 14.71 2.81
N SER A 116 -3.74 15.67 2.65
CA SER A 116 -3.86 16.72 1.64
C SER A 116 -4.01 16.17 0.23
N MET A 117 -3.20 15.16 -0.14
CA MET A 117 -3.27 14.54 -1.45
C MET A 117 -4.62 13.83 -1.67
N ARG A 118 -5.12 13.13 -0.65
CA ARG A 118 -6.43 12.45 -0.70
C ARG A 118 -7.59 13.44 -0.80
N ASP A 119 -7.50 14.58 -0.09
CA ASP A 119 -8.50 15.65 -0.16
C ASP A 119 -8.48 16.32 -1.54
N THR A 120 -7.30 16.55 -2.12
CA THR A 120 -7.15 17.03 -3.50
C THR A 120 -7.75 16.02 -4.48
N ALA A 121 -7.44 14.74 -4.36
CA ALA A 121 -7.99 13.68 -5.21
C ALA A 121 -9.53 13.63 -5.14
N TYR A 122 -10.10 13.75 -3.97
CA TYR A 122 -11.55 13.78 -3.79
C TYR A 122 -12.19 14.98 -4.52
N LYS A 123 -11.60 16.18 -4.39
CA LYS A 123 -12.06 17.38 -5.13
C LYS A 123 -11.95 17.19 -6.65
N VAL A 124 -10.85 16.59 -7.10
CA VAL A 124 -10.62 16.26 -8.53
C VAL A 124 -11.73 15.35 -9.05
N LEU A 125 -12.05 14.28 -8.33
CA LEU A 125 -13.13 13.35 -8.71
C LEU A 125 -14.49 14.04 -8.75
N GLN A 126 -14.83 14.85 -7.75
CA GLN A 126 -16.08 15.60 -7.72
C GLN A 126 -16.22 16.56 -8.90
N VAL A 127 -15.16 17.30 -9.22
CA VAL A 127 -15.17 18.23 -10.37
C VAL A 127 -15.27 17.46 -11.69
N ARG A 128 -14.57 16.32 -11.80
CA ARG A 128 -14.67 15.44 -12.97
C ARG A 128 -16.09 14.96 -13.19
N GLU A 129 -16.74 14.44 -12.14
CA GLU A 129 -18.14 14.00 -12.20
C GLU A 129 -19.10 15.15 -12.60
N LYS A 130 -18.89 16.33 -12.00
CA LYS A 130 -19.71 17.52 -12.30
C LYS A 130 -19.56 17.94 -13.77
N LEU A 131 -18.33 18.07 -14.26
CA LEU A 131 -18.07 18.46 -15.66
C LEU A 131 -18.57 17.38 -16.62
N THR A 132 -18.47 16.11 -16.28
CA THR A 132 -19.03 15.01 -17.10
C THR A 132 -20.55 15.11 -17.16
N ALA A 133 -21.22 15.41 -16.05
CA ALA A 133 -22.68 15.60 -16.02
C ALA A 133 -23.15 16.81 -16.83
N GLU A 134 -22.36 17.90 -16.85
CA GLU A 134 -22.68 19.13 -17.59
C GLU A 134 -22.41 19.00 -19.09
N THR A 135 -21.31 18.33 -19.49
CA THR A 135 -20.86 18.26 -20.88
C THR A 135 -21.25 16.98 -21.61
N GLY A 136 -21.66 15.94 -20.87
CA GLY A 136 -21.92 14.60 -21.39
C GLY A 136 -20.66 13.86 -21.89
N ARG A 137 -19.46 14.38 -21.62
CA ARG A 137 -18.16 13.81 -22.02
C ARG A 137 -17.20 13.84 -20.83
N GLU A 138 -16.28 12.90 -20.79
CA GLU A 138 -15.21 12.91 -19.78
C GLU A 138 -14.29 14.13 -20.00
N PRO A 139 -14.09 14.98 -18.96
CA PRO A 139 -13.27 16.18 -19.07
C PRO A 139 -11.78 15.82 -19.14
N ASP A 140 -11.00 16.60 -19.89
CA ASP A 140 -9.55 16.51 -19.89
C ASP A 140 -8.97 16.99 -18.56
N VAL A 141 -7.76 16.51 -18.24
CA VAL A 141 -7.02 16.88 -17.01
C VAL A 141 -6.85 18.41 -16.90
N GLU A 142 -6.69 19.09 -18.03
CA GLU A 142 -6.55 20.55 -18.10
C GLU A 142 -7.84 21.28 -17.70
N ALA A 143 -9.00 20.78 -18.14
CA ALA A 143 -10.30 21.33 -17.75
C ALA A 143 -10.55 21.20 -16.24
N VAL A 144 -10.17 20.04 -15.64
CA VAL A 144 -10.29 19.81 -14.21
C VAL A 144 -9.32 20.71 -13.43
N ALA A 145 -8.08 20.85 -13.90
CA ALA A 145 -7.06 21.71 -13.29
C ALA A 145 -7.50 23.18 -13.28
N ALA A 146 -8.04 23.67 -14.42
CA ALA A 146 -8.58 25.02 -14.54
C ALA A 146 -9.78 25.25 -13.61
N ALA A 147 -10.70 24.29 -13.49
CA ALA A 147 -11.86 24.38 -12.61
C ALA A 147 -11.48 24.42 -11.12
N LEU A 148 -10.42 23.70 -10.72
CA LEU A 148 -9.91 23.67 -9.35
C LEU A 148 -8.87 24.76 -9.07
N GLN A 149 -8.37 25.46 -10.07
CA GLN A 149 -7.29 26.45 -9.99
C GLN A 149 -5.99 25.89 -9.40
N ILE A 150 -5.67 24.63 -9.73
CA ILE A 150 -4.44 23.94 -9.32
C ILE A 150 -3.61 23.53 -10.54
N PRO A 151 -2.29 23.33 -10.39
CA PRO A 151 -1.45 22.88 -11.50
C PRO A 151 -1.88 21.51 -12.03
N ARG A 152 -1.79 21.31 -13.37
CA ARG A 152 -2.06 20.01 -14.01
C ARG A 152 -1.32 18.84 -13.35
N GLN A 153 -0.07 19.04 -12.97
CA GLN A 153 0.75 18.03 -12.31
C GLN A 153 0.14 17.57 -10.98
N GLU A 154 -0.44 18.48 -10.20
CA GLU A 154 -1.08 18.15 -8.93
C GLU A 154 -2.34 17.32 -9.13
N VAL A 155 -3.12 17.58 -10.21
CA VAL A 155 -4.27 16.74 -10.58
C VAL A 155 -3.83 15.32 -10.92
N VAL A 156 -2.77 15.17 -11.73
CA VAL A 156 -2.23 13.86 -12.12
C VAL A 156 -1.73 13.10 -10.88
N PHE A 157 -0.88 13.73 -10.05
CA PHE A 157 -0.38 13.10 -8.82
C PHE A 157 -1.49 12.71 -7.85
N ALA A 158 -2.54 13.52 -7.74
CA ALA A 158 -3.67 13.21 -6.88
C ALA A 158 -4.45 11.98 -7.38
N LEU A 159 -4.67 11.87 -8.69
CA LEU A 159 -5.34 10.71 -9.29
C LEU A 159 -4.49 9.44 -9.18
N GLU A 160 -3.18 9.53 -9.46
CA GLU A 160 -2.26 8.39 -9.31
C GLU A 160 -2.18 7.90 -7.86
N ALA A 161 -2.20 8.82 -6.89
CA ALA A 161 -2.10 8.48 -5.47
C ALA A 161 -3.30 7.67 -4.93
N ILE A 162 -4.46 7.75 -5.58
CA ILE A 162 -5.67 7.01 -5.17
C ILE A 162 -5.91 5.75 -6.01
N CYS A 163 -5.07 5.47 -7.01
CA CYS A 163 -5.15 4.22 -7.75
C CYS A 163 -4.78 3.05 -6.86
N ASP A 164 -5.63 2.04 -6.85
CA ASP A 164 -5.32 0.80 -6.14
C ASP A 164 -4.19 0.04 -6.86
N PRO A 165 -3.24 -0.54 -6.12
CA PRO A 165 -2.19 -1.36 -6.73
C PRO A 165 -2.80 -2.63 -7.34
N VAL A 166 -2.34 -2.95 -8.55
CA VAL A 166 -2.72 -4.19 -9.25
C VAL A 166 -1.87 -5.34 -8.73
N SER A 167 -2.47 -6.52 -8.54
CA SER A 167 -1.73 -7.71 -8.14
C SER A 167 -0.80 -8.17 -9.27
N LEU A 168 0.46 -8.47 -8.93
CA LEU A 168 1.39 -9.07 -9.90
C LEU A 168 0.93 -10.46 -10.38
N TYR A 169 0.11 -11.15 -9.58
CA TYR A 169 -0.45 -12.46 -9.91
C TYR A 169 -1.82 -12.37 -10.58
N GLU A 170 -2.30 -11.17 -10.89
CA GLU A 170 -3.55 -11.00 -11.62
C GLU A 170 -3.39 -11.54 -13.04
N PRO A 171 -4.32 -12.42 -13.51
CA PRO A 171 -4.26 -12.97 -14.86
C PRO A 171 -4.58 -11.88 -15.88
N VAL A 172 -3.71 -11.70 -16.87
CA VAL A 172 -3.91 -10.72 -17.96
C VAL A 172 -4.87 -11.26 -19.02
N TYR A 173 -4.85 -12.57 -19.24
CA TYR A 173 -5.74 -13.26 -20.17
C TYR A 173 -6.28 -14.53 -19.52
N SER A 174 -7.59 -14.72 -19.57
CA SER A 174 -8.30 -15.88 -18.98
C SER A 174 -8.77 -16.92 -19.99
N ASP A 175 -8.24 -16.91 -21.21
CA ASP A 175 -8.60 -17.91 -22.22
C ASP A 175 -7.63 -19.11 -22.24
N LEU A 176 -8.19 -20.26 -21.83
CA LEU A 176 -7.75 -21.63 -22.14
C LEU A 176 -6.29 -22.00 -21.72
N GLY A 177 -6.12 -22.29 -20.44
CA GLY A 177 -5.10 -23.22 -19.96
C GLY A 177 -3.98 -22.60 -19.10
N GLU A 178 -3.05 -21.87 -19.61
CA GLU A 178 -2.02 -21.15 -18.84
C GLU A 178 -2.30 -19.66 -18.88
N SER A 179 -2.78 -19.09 -17.79
CA SER A 179 -3.03 -17.64 -17.71
C SER A 179 -1.71 -16.92 -17.41
N ALA A 180 -1.19 -16.16 -18.39
CA ALA A 180 -0.09 -15.24 -18.15
C ALA A 180 -0.50 -14.20 -17.11
N THR A 181 0.35 -13.98 -16.12
CA THR A 181 0.15 -13.01 -15.06
C THR A 181 0.76 -11.65 -15.43
N VAL A 182 0.38 -10.57 -14.72
CA VAL A 182 1.01 -9.26 -14.87
C VAL A 182 2.54 -9.36 -14.63
N MET A 183 2.98 -10.22 -13.71
CA MET A 183 4.39 -10.46 -13.41
C MET A 183 5.16 -10.98 -14.63
N ASP A 184 4.56 -11.84 -15.45
CA ASP A 184 5.20 -12.42 -16.64
C ASP A 184 5.44 -11.39 -17.76
N GLN A 185 4.72 -10.25 -17.71
CA GLN A 185 4.89 -9.14 -18.65
C GLN A 185 5.96 -8.13 -18.22
N ILE A 186 6.42 -8.20 -16.97
CA ILE A 186 7.42 -7.26 -16.44
C ILE A 186 8.80 -7.81 -16.70
N GLY A 187 9.47 -7.30 -17.74
CA GLY A 187 10.85 -7.64 -18.06
C GLY A 187 11.84 -7.07 -17.03
N ASP A 188 12.81 -7.88 -16.63
CA ASP A 188 13.93 -7.42 -15.79
C ASP A 188 14.96 -6.66 -16.64
N LYS A 189 14.91 -5.33 -16.58
CA LYS A 189 15.87 -4.47 -17.30
C LYS A 189 17.30 -4.54 -16.77
N ARG A 190 17.52 -5.15 -15.58
CA ARG A 190 18.86 -5.25 -14.97
C ARG A 190 19.57 -6.55 -15.34
N ASN A 191 18.81 -7.61 -15.67
CA ASN A 191 19.31 -8.94 -16.07
C ASN A 191 19.02 -9.20 -17.55
N THR A 192 19.46 -8.30 -18.41
CA THR A 192 19.37 -8.52 -19.86
C THR A 192 20.41 -9.55 -20.30
N ASP A 193 20.12 -10.27 -21.38
CA ASP A 193 21.05 -11.24 -21.98
C ASP A 193 22.38 -10.60 -22.29
N GLU A 194 22.41 -9.33 -22.70
CA GLU A 194 23.62 -8.55 -22.94
C GLU A 194 24.48 -8.40 -21.69
N HIS A 195 23.86 -8.07 -20.56
CA HIS A 195 24.58 -7.91 -19.29
C HIS A 195 25.14 -9.25 -18.78
N TRP A 196 24.42 -10.32 -18.98
CA TRP A 196 24.90 -11.68 -18.65
C TRP A 196 26.05 -12.10 -19.52
N LEU A 197 25.97 -11.85 -20.84
CA LEU A 197 27.09 -12.10 -21.80
C LEU A 197 28.31 -11.26 -21.44
N GLU A 198 28.15 -9.98 -21.07
CA GLU A 198 29.24 -9.13 -20.60
C GLU A 198 29.92 -9.70 -19.34
N GLN A 199 29.16 -10.21 -18.39
CA GLN A 199 29.70 -10.83 -17.18
C GLN A 199 30.49 -12.08 -17.49
N ILE A 200 30.03 -12.95 -18.40
CA ILE A 200 30.76 -14.16 -18.83
C ILE A 200 32.03 -13.75 -19.54
N ALA A 201 31.97 -12.81 -20.48
CA ALA A 201 33.14 -12.33 -21.22
C ALA A 201 34.20 -11.71 -20.29
N LEU A 202 33.75 -10.92 -19.30
CA LEU A 202 34.59 -10.35 -18.25
C LEU A 202 35.27 -11.45 -17.41
N ALA A 203 34.49 -12.43 -16.94
CA ALA A 203 35.02 -13.54 -16.16
C ALA A 203 36.10 -14.35 -16.93
N ASP A 204 35.88 -14.59 -18.20
CA ASP A 204 36.82 -15.30 -19.05
C ASP A 204 38.07 -14.46 -19.37
N ALA A 205 37.92 -13.15 -19.60
CA ALA A 205 39.05 -12.24 -19.78
C ALA A 205 39.91 -12.19 -18.49
N VAL A 206 39.31 -12.17 -17.32
CA VAL A 206 40.03 -12.20 -16.03
C VAL A 206 40.73 -13.55 -15.83
N LYS A 207 40.15 -14.70 -16.24
CA LYS A 207 40.80 -16.02 -16.15
C LYS A 207 42.11 -16.09 -16.97
N ARG A 208 42.21 -15.35 -18.05
CA ARG A 208 43.39 -15.31 -18.92
C ARG A 208 44.54 -14.46 -18.40
N LEU A 209 44.33 -13.63 -17.37
CA LEU A 209 45.37 -12.83 -16.73
C LEU A 209 46.35 -13.69 -15.92
N SER A 210 47.61 -13.22 -15.78
CA SER A 210 48.58 -13.86 -14.90
C SER A 210 48.13 -13.85 -13.44
N PRO A 211 48.61 -14.81 -12.61
CA PRO A 211 48.26 -14.85 -11.17
C PRO A 211 48.61 -13.56 -10.43
N ARG A 212 49.66 -12.87 -10.86
CA ARG A 212 50.12 -11.62 -10.27
C ARG A 212 49.18 -10.45 -10.61
N GLU A 213 48.72 -10.34 -11.84
CA GLU A 213 47.76 -9.35 -12.30
C GLU A 213 46.38 -9.55 -11.62
N LYS A 214 45.92 -10.79 -11.55
CA LYS A 214 44.68 -11.15 -10.82
C LYS A 214 44.71 -10.66 -9.36
N ARG A 215 45.85 -10.94 -8.67
CA ARG A 215 46.04 -10.54 -7.28
C ARG A 215 46.02 -9.00 -7.11
N ILE A 216 46.68 -8.28 -8.03
CA ILE A 216 46.69 -6.81 -8.01
C ILE A 216 45.28 -6.25 -8.22
N LEU A 217 44.55 -6.76 -9.24
CA LEU A 217 43.18 -6.34 -9.50
C LEU A 217 42.25 -6.68 -8.35
N ALA A 218 42.39 -7.87 -7.74
CA ALA A 218 41.58 -8.24 -6.58
C ALA A 218 41.79 -7.27 -5.40
N LEU A 219 43.03 -7.00 -5.03
CA LEU A 219 43.34 -6.06 -3.96
C LEU A 219 42.88 -4.63 -4.25
N ARG A 220 42.89 -4.21 -5.52
CA ARG A 220 42.47 -2.85 -5.93
C ARG A 220 40.94 -2.70 -5.97
N PHE A 221 40.24 -3.64 -6.60
CA PHE A 221 38.83 -3.48 -6.95
C PHE A 221 37.87 -4.21 -6.01
N TYR A 222 38.29 -5.31 -5.37
CA TYR A 222 37.47 -5.99 -4.36
C TYR A 222 37.78 -5.53 -2.94
N ASP A 223 39.07 -5.39 -2.59
CA ASP A 223 39.50 -4.96 -1.26
C ASP A 223 39.57 -3.43 -1.13
N GLY A 224 39.42 -2.65 -2.20
CA GLY A 224 39.46 -1.19 -2.21
C GLY A 224 40.79 -0.55 -1.82
N ARG A 225 41.91 -1.30 -1.89
CA ARG A 225 43.23 -0.82 -1.45
C ARG A 225 43.83 0.19 -2.43
N THR A 226 44.58 1.12 -1.88
CA THR A 226 45.39 2.07 -2.69
C THR A 226 46.54 1.38 -3.37
N GLN A 227 47.06 1.96 -4.48
CA GLN A 227 48.23 1.39 -5.18
C GLN A 227 49.48 1.25 -4.29
N MET A 228 49.62 2.15 -3.29
CA MET A 228 50.74 2.07 -2.31
C MET A 228 50.58 0.86 -1.36
N GLU A 229 49.39 0.59 -0.90
CA GLU A 229 49.09 -0.56 -0.03
C GLU A 229 49.26 -1.89 -0.80
N VAL A 230 48.79 -1.92 -2.04
CA VAL A 230 49.00 -3.09 -2.93
C VAL A 230 50.50 -3.31 -3.21
N ALA A 231 51.26 -2.24 -3.43
CA ALA A 231 52.72 -2.32 -3.62
C ALA A 231 53.41 -3.00 -2.43
N ARG A 232 53.03 -2.60 -1.19
CA ARG A 232 53.52 -3.23 0.05
C ARG A 232 53.09 -4.69 0.17
N ALA A 233 51.81 -5.01 -0.12
CA ALA A 233 51.27 -6.37 0.00
C ALA A 233 51.84 -7.37 -1.02
N VAL A 234 52.23 -6.88 -2.23
CA VAL A 234 52.75 -7.71 -3.31
C VAL A 234 54.31 -7.66 -3.38
N GLY A 235 54.96 -6.75 -2.65
CA GLY A 235 56.41 -6.60 -2.58
C GLY A 235 57.05 -5.99 -3.84
N ILE A 236 56.37 -4.99 -4.45
CA ILE A 236 56.84 -4.28 -5.65
C ILE A 236 56.68 -2.78 -5.50
N SER A 237 57.27 -1.98 -6.40
CA SER A 237 57.08 -0.55 -6.39
C SER A 237 55.70 -0.12 -6.83
N GLN A 238 55.22 1.03 -6.33
CA GLN A 238 53.92 1.60 -6.72
C GLN A 238 53.82 1.84 -8.23
N ALA A 239 54.93 2.27 -8.86
CA ALA A 239 55.01 2.46 -10.31
C ALA A 239 54.82 1.15 -11.10
N GLN A 240 55.32 0.02 -10.57
CA GLN A 240 55.10 -1.31 -11.16
C GLN A 240 53.62 -1.75 -10.98
N VAL A 241 53.00 -1.49 -9.81
CA VAL A 241 51.56 -1.77 -9.61
C VAL A 241 50.72 -1.00 -10.64
N SER A 242 50.96 0.30 -10.80
CA SER A 242 50.27 1.15 -11.77
C SER A 242 50.39 0.64 -13.21
N ARG A 243 51.60 0.23 -13.64
CA ARG A 243 51.81 -0.35 -14.97
C ARG A 243 51.09 -1.66 -15.16
N LEU A 244 51.19 -2.59 -14.20
CA LEU A 244 50.51 -3.90 -14.26
C LEU A 244 48.99 -3.75 -14.23
N GLU A 245 48.44 -2.87 -13.39
CA GLU A 245 47.01 -2.55 -13.37
C GLU A 245 46.53 -2.03 -14.74
N LYS A 246 47.25 -1.07 -15.33
CA LYS A 246 46.89 -0.53 -16.64
C LYS A 246 46.98 -1.57 -17.75
N THR A 247 48.05 -2.40 -17.75
CA THR A 247 48.21 -3.48 -18.72
C THR A 247 47.12 -4.53 -18.60
N ALA A 248 46.78 -4.96 -17.37
CA ALA A 248 45.76 -5.93 -17.14
C ALA A 248 44.36 -5.41 -17.59
N ILE A 249 44.03 -4.15 -17.31
CA ILE A 249 42.79 -3.53 -17.78
C ILE A 249 42.75 -3.45 -19.31
N GLN A 250 43.86 -3.13 -19.96
CA GLN A 250 43.94 -3.10 -21.42
C GLN A 250 43.75 -4.48 -22.04
N GLN A 251 44.33 -5.52 -21.44
CA GLN A 251 44.15 -6.91 -21.88
C GLN A 251 42.69 -7.36 -21.73
N ILE A 252 42.05 -7.04 -20.60
CA ILE A 252 40.63 -7.30 -20.40
C ILE A 252 39.79 -6.63 -21.48
N LYS A 253 39.99 -5.31 -21.71
CA LYS A 253 39.28 -4.59 -22.77
C LYS A 253 39.44 -5.23 -24.13
N LYS A 254 40.68 -5.57 -24.50
CA LYS A 254 40.98 -6.21 -25.79
C LYS A 254 40.29 -7.57 -25.94
N ASN A 255 40.24 -8.37 -24.88
CA ASN A 255 39.61 -9.68 -24.91
C ASN A 255 38.07 -9.60 -25.00
N ILE A 256 37.44 -8.60 -24.35
CA ILE A 256 35.98 -8.37 -24.43
C ILE A 256 35.58 -7.84 -25.81
N THR A 257 36.42 -6.95 -26.43
CA THR A 257 36.08 -6.38 -27.73
C THR A 257 36.38 -7.36 -28.90
N ALA A 258 37.14 -8.41 -28.66
CA ALA A 258 37.49 -9.43 -29.66
C ALA A 258 36.58 -10.68 -29.63
N SER A 259 35.67 -10.76 -28.65
CA SER A 259 34.63 -11.79 -28.51
C SER A 259 33.29 -11.27 -28.99
#